data_e14a6b54af9c0c9110ad10a67f8f61bf
#
_entry.id   e14a6b54af9c0c9110ad10a67f8f61bf
#
_cell.length_a   1.000
_cell.length_b   1.000
_cell.length_c   1.000
_cell.angle_alpha   90.00
_cell.angle_beta   90.00
_cell.angle_gamma   90.00
#
_symmetry.space_group_name_H-M   'P 1'
#
loop_
_entity.id
_entity.type
_entity.pdbx_description
1 polymer ?
#
loop_
_entity_poly.entity_id
_entity_poly.type
_entity_poly.pdbx_seq_one_letter_code
_entity_poly.pdbx_strand_id
1 'polypeptide(L)'
;REIRRVLWQHTVVGHKTRLISRSNDGSQIQLHCDVNDGVTVEHVITASHDEVDFRLTAHNPTNKRSEAHWAQPCIRVGKFTGTGADATADKYAYIKKSFVYLDGKRAMMPTQGWATEARYIPGQVWAGPGVPRADVNPRPLHPAVPGNGLIGCFSGDDSMIFATAFEPYQELFQGVIRCLHSDFRLGGLAPGETLDITGKIYLVKNDEAALLKRYHKDFPTHKALHRPGEK
;
A
#
# COMPACT_ATOMS: atom_id res chain seq x y z
N ARG A 1 -13.66 18.94 15.32
CA ARG A 1 -12.88 17.98 16.14
C ARG A 1 -11.44 18.12 15.72
N GLU A 2 -10.59 18.56 16.61
CA GLU A 2 -9.16 18.71 16.40
C GLU A 2 -8.54 17.35 16.12
N ILE A 3 -7.89 17.19 14.95
CA ILE A 3 -7.17 15.97 14.60
C ILE A 3 -5.83 16.04 15.33
N ARG A 4 -5.69 15.31 16.43
CA ARG A 4 -4.43 15.24 17.17
C ARG A 4 -3.36 14.64 16.26
N ARG A 5 -2.29 15.39 16.05
CA ARG A 5 -1.09 14.91 15.36
C ARG A 5 -0.40 13.87 16.25
N VAL A 6 -0.33 12.63 15.79
CA VAL A 6 0.43 11.55 16.43
C VAL A 6 1.77 11.44 15.72
N LEU A 7 2.87 11.38 16.48
CA LEU A 7 4.18 11.17 15.89
C LEU A 7 4.26 9.76 15.30
N TRP A 8 4.79 9.64 14.08
CA TRP A 8 4.94 8.40 13.34
C TRP A 8 5.56 7.26 14.17
N GLN A 9 6.65 7.54 14.87
CA GLN A 9 7.35 6.55 15.68
C GLN A 9 6.50 5.92 16.80
N HIS A 10 5.39 6.54 17.20
CA HIS A 10 4.48 6.00 18.20
C HIS A 10 3.41 5.07 17.61
N THR A 11 3.43 4.87 16.29
CA THR A 11 2.44 4.06 15.59
C THR A 11 3.08 2.84 14.91
N VAL A 12 4.39 2.65 15.06
CA VAL A 12 5.15 1.62 14.39
C VAL A 12 5.48 0.49 15.36
N VAL A 13 5.12 -0.74 15.01
CA VAL A 13 5.73 -1.95 15.60
C VAL A 13 7.09 -2.14 14.93
N GLY A 14 8.16 -2.11 15.70
CA GLY A 14 9.51 -2.23 15.18
C GLY A 14 9.73 -3.59 14.51
N HIS A 15 10.59 -3.64 13.52
CA HIS A 15 10.93 -4.87 12.82
C HIS A 15 12.37 -4.86 12.30
N LYS A 16 12.89 -6.05 11.98
CA LYS A 16 14.20 -6.24 11.37
C LYS A 16 14.08 -7.20 10.19
N THR A 17 14.51 -6.76 9.01
CA THR A 17 14.48 -7.57 7.79
C THR A 17 15.90 -7.92 7.36
N ARG A 18 16.10 -9.18 6.93
CA ARG A 18 17.36 -9.69 6.38
C ARG A 18 17.16 -10.35 5.03
N LEU A 19 18.14 -10.23 4.15
CA LEU A 19 18.19 -10.97 2.89
C LEU A 19 18.54 -12.43 3.20
N ILE A 20 17.73 -13.35 2.68
CA ILE A 20 17.96 -14.81 2.79
C ILE A 20 18.67 -15.32 1.54
N SER A 21 18.15 -14.97 0.36
CA SER A 21 18.71 -15.40 -0.91
C SER A 21 18.41 -14.42 -2.04
N ARG A 22 19.20 -14.53 -3.10
CA ARG A 22 19.02 -13.82 -4.36
C ARG A 22 19.32 -14.77 -5.52
N SER A 23 18.49 -14.74 -6.57
CA SER A 23 18.76 -15.45 -7.83
C SER A 23 20.02 -14.89 -8.51
N ASN A 24 20.67 -15.71 -9.34
CA ASN A 24 21.91 -15.32 -10.01
C ASN A 24 21.73 -14.13 -10.95
N ASP A 25 20.58 -14.04 -11.61
CA ASP A 25 20.20 -12.94 -12.52
C ASP A 25 19.62 -11.71 -11.78
N GLY A 26 19.44 -11.80 -10.45
CA GLY A 26 18.90 -10.74 -9.63
C GLY A 26 17.40 -10.52 -9.77
N SER A 27 16.70 -11.35 -10.54
CA SER A 27 15.23 -11.21 -10.76
C SER A 27 14.39 -11.60 -9.55
N GLN A 28 14.94 -12.39 -8.61
CA GLN A 28 14.21 -12.80 -7.40
C GLN A 28 15.06 -12.59 -6.15
N ILE A 29 14.41 -12.12 -5.09
CA ILE A 29 14.99 -12.06 -3.74
C ILE A 29 14.03 -12.69 -2.74
N GLN A 30 14.61 -13.31 -1.70
CA GLN A 30 13.89 -13.79 -0.53
C GLN A 30 14.36 -13.04 0.71
N LEU A 31 13.40 -12.55 1.49
CA LEU A 31 13.67 -11.83 2.73
C LEU A 31 12.93 -12.49 3.88
N HIS A 32 13.52 -12.40 5.06
CA HIS A 32 12.87 -12.73 6.31
C HIS A 32 12.78 -11.49 7.19
N CYS A 33 11.62 -11.25 7.77
CA CYS A 33 11.36 -10.13 8.64
C CYS A 33 10.90 -10.63 10.02
N ASP A 34 11.60 -10.21 11.07
CA ASP A 34 11.22 -10.40 12.46
C ASP A 34 10.54 -9.12 12.96
N VAL A 35 9.29 -9.21 13.39
CA VAL A 35 8.53 -8.11 13.99
C VAL A 35 8.71 -8.18 15.51
N ASN A 36 8.82 -7.03 16.17
CA ASN A 36 9.17 -6.98 17.60
C ASN A 36 8.13 -7.62 18.54
N ASP A 37 6.91 -7.83 18.07
CA ASP A 37 5.85 -8.53 18.81
C ASP A 37 5.87 -10.06 18.60
N GLY A 38 6.84 -10.55 17.82
CA GLY A 38 7.11 -11.96 17.61
C GLY A 38 6.56 -12.54 16.31
N VAL A 39 5.81 -11.78 15.52
CA VAL A 39 5.39 -12.17 14.17
C VAL A 39 6.60 -12.29 13.26
N THR A 40 6.61 -13.27 12.38
CA THR A 40 7.60 -13.41 11.30
C THR A 40 6.93 -13.23 9.94
N VAL A 41 7.67 -12.66 8.97
CA VAL A 41 7.18 -12.53 7.60
C VAL A 41 8.24 -12.98 6.61
N GLU A 42 7.91 -14.01 5.83
CA GLU A 42 8.72 -14.44 4.69
C GLU A 42 8.26 -13.69 3.45
N HIS A 43 9.23 -13.19 2.67
CA HIS A 43 8.96 -12.49 1.43
C HIS A 43 9.65 -13.20 0.27
N VAL A 44 8.91 -13.46 -0.80
CA VAL A 44 9.45 -13.78 -2.12
C VAL A 44 9.06 -12.66 -3.07
N ILE A 45 10.05 -11.94 -3.57
CA ILE A 45 9.85 -10.79 -4.46
C ILE A 45 10.49 -11.12 -5.80
N THR A 46 9.71 -11.09 -6.87
CA THR A 46 10.14 -11.45 -8.21
C THR A 46 9.88 -10.28 -9.17
N ALA A 47 10.93 -9.80 -9.82
CA ALA A 47 10.84 -8.80 -10.88
C ALA A 47 10.74 -9.48 -12.24
N SER A 48 9.88 -8.97 -13.10
CA SER A 48 9.78 -9.33 -14.51
C SER A 48 9.88 -8.08 -15.39
N HIS A 49 9.52 -8.20 -16.68
CA HIS A 49 9.74 -7.12 -17.65
C HIS A 49 9.06 -5.80 -17.26
N ASP A 50 7.83 -5.85 -16.77
CA ASP A 50 6.97 -4.68 -16.52
C ASP A 50 6.17 -4.79 -15.21
N GLU A 51 6.58 -5.69 -14.31
CA GLU A 51 5.96 -5.86 -13.00
C GLU A 51 6.95 -6.37 -11.94
N VAL A 52 6.59 -6.16 -10.69
CA VAL A 52 7.19 -6.84 -9.54
C VAL A 52 6.07 -7.57 -8.80
N ASP A 53 6.27 -8.87 -8.56
CA ASP A 53 5.37 -9.74 -7.79
C ASP A 53 5.88 -9.88 -6.35
N PHE A 54 4.98 -9.75 -5.39
CA PHE A 54 5.25 -9.92 -3.97
C PHE A 54 4.39 -11.06 -3.44
N ARG A 55 5.03 -12.08 -2.86
CA ARG A 55 4.40 -13.16 -2.11
C ARG A 55 4.95 -13.12 -0.70
N LEU A 56 4.09 -12.83 0.26
CA LEU A 56 4.48 -12.73 1.64
C LEU A 56 3.64 -13.72 2.46
N THR A 57 4.30 -14.41 3.40
CA THR A 57 3.62 -15.27 4.37
C THR A 57 3.94 -14.74 5.76
N ALA A 58 2.95 -14.19 6.44
CA ALA A 58 3.06 -13.71 7.81
C ALA A 58 2.57 -14.80 8.77
N HIS A 59 3.34 -15.08 9.81
CA HIS A 59 3.03 -16.09 10.82
C HIS A 59 3.22 -15.56 12.24
N ASN A 60 2.27 -15.82 13.12
CA ASN A 60 2.38 -15.51 14.55
C ASN A 60 2.70 -16.79 15.36
N PRO A 61 3.96 -17.11 15.64
CA PRO A 61 4.33 -18.29 16.42
C PRO A 61 4.11 -18.12 17.93
N THR A 62 3.68 -16.94 18.38
CA THR A 62 3.54 -16.62 19.81
C THR A 62 2.20 -17.11 20.36
N ASN A 63 2.05 -17.03 21.69
CA ASN A 63 0.80 -17.33 22.37
C ASN A 63 -0.08 -16.09 22.63
N LYS A 64 0.25 -14.95 22.01
CA LYS A 64 -0.47 -13.68 22.13
C LYS A 64 -0.89 -13.19 20.77
N ARG A 65 -1.99 -12.43 20.70
CA ARG A 65 -2.38 -11.72 19.47
C ARG A 65 -1.35 -10.65 19.13
N SER A 66 -1.01 -10.53 17.86
CA SER A 66 -0.11 -9.51 17.34
C SER A 66 -0.75 -8.11 17.42
N GLU A 67 0.06 -7.10 17.67
CA GLU A 67 -0.31 -5.68 17.58
C GLU A 67 -0.04 -5.08 16.19
N ALA A 68 0.62 -5.84 15.30
CA ALA A 68 0.87 -5.43 13.93
C ALA A 68 -0.38 -5.63 13.07
N HIS A 69 -1.09 -4.54 12.77
CA HIS A 69 -2.34 -4.57 12.00
C HIS A 69 -2.13 -4.39 10.50
N TRP A 70 -1.08 -3.70 10.09
CA TRP A 70 -0.73 -3.46 8.68
C TRP A 70 0.77 -3.25 8.51
N ALA A 71 1.25 -3.31 7.26
CA ALA A 71 2.57 -2.85 6.90
C ALA A 71 2.49 -1.92 5.68
N GLN A 72 3.47 -1.02 5.58
CA GLN A 72 3.40 0.16 4.74
C GLN A 72 4.48 0.16 3.65
N PRO A 73 4.22 -0.47 2.48
CA PRO A 73 5.08 -0.31 1.31
C PRO A 73 5.05 1.14 0.82
N CYS A 74 6.17 1.85 0.96
CA CYS A 74 6.29 3.24 0.55
C CYS A 74 7.01 3.33 -0.79
N ILE A 75 6.28 3.66 -1.87
CA ILE A 75 6.85 3.68 -3.21
C ILE A 75 6.97 5.12 -3.71
N ARG A 76 8.21 5.57 -3.90
CA ARG A 76 8.51 6.94 -4.33
C ARG A 76 8.35 7.10 -5.83
N VAL A 77 7.46 8.00 -6.24
CA VAL A 77 7.06 8.21 -7.63
C VAL A 77 7.49 9.56 -8.21
N GLY A 78 8.19 10.39 -7.46
CA GLY A 78 8.53 11.76 -7.90
C GLY A 78 9.33 11.82 -9.18
N LYS A 79 10.34 10.94 -9.35
CA LYS A 79 11.10 10.86 -10.61
C LYS A 79 10.25 10.35 -11.77
N PHE A 80 9.43 9.34 -11.53
CA PHE A 80 8.56 8.76 -12.53
C PHE A 80 7.52 9.76 -13.04
N THR A 81 6.90 10.52 -12.15
CA THR A 81 5.91 11.54 -12.51
C THR A 81 6.51 12.82 -13.09
N GLY A 82 7.84 12.90 -13.20
CA GLY A 82 8.52 14.11 -13.67
C GLY A 82 8.50 15.28 -12.67
N THR A 83 8.03 15.05 -11.44
CA THR A 83 7.92 16.09 -10.40
C THR A 83 9.17 16.19 -9.54
N GLY A 84 10.22 15.47 -9.90
CA GLY A 84 11.56 15.56 -9.32
C GLY A 84 11.78 14.78 -8.05
N ALA A 85 13.02 14.79 -7.57
CA ALA A 85 13.41 14.27 -6.27
C ALA A 85 12.96 15.23 -5.15
N ASP A 86 13.17 14.87 -3.90
CA ASP A 86 12.61 15.48 -2.68
C ASP A 86 12.83 17.01 -2.49
N ALA A 87 13.66 17.65 -3.31
CA ALA A 87 14.09 19.05 -3.12
C ALA A 87 13.35 20.10 -3.95
N THR A 88 12.27 19.78 -4.67
CA THR A 88 11.53 20.76 -5.47
C THR A 88 10.52 21.55 -4.63
N ALA A 89 10.24 22.79 -5.04
CA ALA A 89 9.34 23.70 -4.34
C ALA A 89 7.92 23.16 -4.13
N ASP A 90 7.39 22.42 -5.12
CA ASP A 90 6.07 21.77 -5.02
C ASP A 90 6.20 20.26 -4.79
N LYS A 91 6.27 19.87 -3.51
CA LYS A 91 6.33 18.47 -3.10
C LYS A 91 5.04 17.68 -3.36
N TYR A 92 3.95 18.36 -3.72
CA TYR A 92 2.64 17.74 -3.98
C TYR A 92 2.29 17.67 -5.47
N ALA A 93 3.14 18.15 -6.38
CA ALA A 93 2.88 18.15 -7.82
C ALA A 93 2.52 16.77 -8.39
N TYR A 94 3.11 15.68 -7.85
CA TYR A 94 2.82 14.30 -8.26
C TYR A 94 1.37 13.87 -8.04
N ILE A 95 0.63 14.53 -7.13
CA ILE A 95 -0.74 14.16 -6.76
C ILE A 95 -1.68 14.33 -7.95
N LYS A 96 -1.51 15.38 -8.74
CA LYS A 96 -2.33 15.63 -9.95
C LYS A 96 -2.14 14.57 -11.04
N LYS A 97 -1.05 13.81 -10.98
CA LYS A 97 -0.78 12.67 -11.85
C LYS A 97 -1.22 11.33 -11.25
N SER A 98 -1.67 11.34 -10.01
CA SER A 98 -2.03 10.12 -9.26
C SER A 98 -3.53 9.86 -9.29
N PHE A 99 -3.91 8.59 -9.14
CA PHE A 99 -5.30 8.16 -9.20
C PHE A 99 -5.58 6.96 -8.30
N VAL A 100 -6.86 6.79 -7.99
CA VAL A 100 -7.50 5.61 -7.39
C VAL A 100 -8.74 5.24 -8.22
N TYR A 101 -9.42 4.16 -7.86
CA TYR A 101 -10.69 3.76 -8.48
C TYR A 101 -11.83 3.91 -7.47
N LEU A 102 -12.77 4.81 -7.75
CA LEU A 102 -13.98 5.03 -6.98
C LEU A 102 -15.20 4.72 -7.85
N ASP A 103 -16.17 3.99 -7.32
CA ASP A 103 -17.39 3.60 -8.05
C ASP A 103 -17.10 2.96 -9.43
N GLY A 104 -16.05 2.14 -9.50
CA GLY A 104 -15.62 1.47 -10.72
C GLY A 104 -14.99 2.38 -11.78
N LYS A 105 -14.72 3.64 -11.47
CA LYS A 105 -14.11 4.62 -12.38
C LYS A 105 -12.81 5.15 -11.82
N ARG A 106 -11.87 5.48 -12.71
CA ARG A 106 -10.65 6.19 -12.33
C ARG A 106 -10.98 7.58 -11.79
N ALA A 107 -10.52 7.87 -10.59
CA ALA A 107 -10.62 9.16 -9.94
C ALA A 107 -9.22 9.76 -9.80
N MET A 108 -8.96 10.88 -10.51
CA MET A 108 -7.71 11.61 -10.39
C MET A 108 -7.65 12.34 -9.04
N MET A 109 -6.48 12.38 -8.44
CA MET A 109 -6.27 13.08 -7.17
C MET A 109 -5.98 14.58 -7.40
N PRO A 110 -6.35 15.45 -6.45
CA PRO A 110 -7.17 15.15 -5.29
C PRO A 110 -8.64 14.98 -5.69
N THR A 111 -9.33 13.97 -5.16
CA THR A 111 -10.74 13.69 -5.47
C THR A 111 -11.71 14.65 -4.74
N GLN A 112 -11.22 15.37 -3.76
CA GLN A 112 -11.90 16.41 -3.00
C GLN A 112 -10.92 17.48 -2.55
N GLY A 113 -11.37 18.51 -1.87
CA GLY A 113 -10.51 19.55 -1.32
C GLY A 113 -9.34 18.96 -0.51
N TRP A 114 -8.15 19.50 -0.72
CA TRP A 114 -6.93 19.02 -0.06
C TRP A 114 -7.01 19.31 1.44
N ALA A 115 -6.85 18.27 2.26
CA ALA A 115 -6.77 18.43 3.70
C ALA A 115 -5.39 18.93 4.10
N THR A 116 -5.31 20.11 4.68
CA THR A 116 -4.06 20.71 5.20
C THR A 116 -3.74 20.25 6.60
N GLU A 117 -4.77 19.84 7.36
CA GLU A 117 -4.65 19.32 8.71
C GLU A 117 -4.91 17.82 8.72
N ALA A 118 -3.92 17.07 9.16
CA ALA A 118 -3.99 15.63 9.20
C ALA A 118 -3.15 15.09 10.37
N ARG A 119 -3.42 13.85 10.78
CA ARG A 119 -2.71 13.23 11.90
C ARG A 119 -1.19 13.27 11.68
N TYR A 120 -0.72 12.89 10.48
CA TYR A 120 0.69 13.05 10.08
C TYR A 120 0.93 13.21 8.58
N ILE A 121 -0.10 13.12 7.75
CA ILE A 121 0.00 13.46 6.33
C ILE A 121 -1.16 14.37 5.94
N PRO A 122 -0.93 15.45 5.19
CA PRO A 122 -2.00 16.15 4.48
C PRO A 122 -2.51 15.27 3.34
N GLY A 123 -3.77 15.43 2.95
CA GLY A 123 -4.30 14.83 1.73
C GLY A 123 -5.46 13.88 1.94
N GLN A 124 -5.47 12.77 1.22
CA GLN A 124 -6.60 11.85 1.14
C GLN A 124 -6.18 10.43 1.43
N VAL A 125 -7.00 9.72 2.21
CA VAL A 125 -6.80 8.34 2.64
C VAL A 125 -8.11 7.57 2.44
N TRP A 126 -8.04 6.39 1.85
CA TRP A 126 -9.17 5.50 1.63
C TRP A 126 -8.97 4.20 2.37
N ALA A 127 -9.87 3.86 3.28
CA ALA A 127 -9.87 2.56 3.95
C ALA A 127 -10.24 1.44 2.97
N GLY A 128 -9.63 0.26 3.13
CA GLY A 128 -10.02 -0.94 2.40
C GLY A 128 -11.42 -1.43 2.79
N PRO A 129 -12.09 -2.22 1.93
CA PRO A 129 -13.39 -2.80 2.24
C PRO A 129 -13.30 -3.67 3.51
N GLY A 130 -14.26 -3.48 4.43
CA GLY A 130 -14.31 -4.24 5.69
C GLY A 130 -13.24 -3.87 6.72
N VAL A 131 -12.32 -2.94 6.42
CA VAL A 131 -11.33 -2.45 7.37
C VAL A 131 -12.01 -1.51 8.36
N PRO A 132 -11.92 -1.78 9.68
CA PRO A 132 -12.45 -0.85 10.68
C PRO A 132 -11.83 0.53 10.52
N ARG A 133 -12.66 1.56 10.39
CA ARG A 133 -12.17 2.93 10.17
C ARG A 133 -11.26 3.46 11.30
N ALA A 134 -11.40 2.88 12.50
CA ALA A 134 -10.54 3.20 13.63
C ALA A 134 -9.11 2.65 13.47
N ASP A 135 -8.94 1.54 12.74
CA ASP A 135 -7.64 0.90 12.50
C ASP A 135 -6.80 1.66 11.47
N VAL A 136 -7.44 2.41 10.56
CA VAL A 136 -6.71 3.19 9.56
C VAL A 136 -6.01 4.35 10.24
N ASN A 137 -4.70 4.38 10.14
CA ASN A 137 -3.86 5.31 10.89
C ASN A 137 -3.65 6.66 10.21
N PRO A 138 -3.36 6.77 8.89
CA PRO A 138 -3.34 8.06 8.22
C PRO A 138 -4.71 8.73 8.25
N ARG A 139 -4.72 10.08 8.32
CA ARG A 139 -5.93 10.91 8.41
C ARG A 139 -5.77 12.17 7.55
N PRO A 140 -6.85 12.74 7.01
CA PRO A 140 -8.26 12.39 7.17
C PRO A 140 -8.70 11.24 6.27
N LEU A 141 -9.68 10.44 6.71
CA LEU A 141 -10.29 9.39 5.92
C LEU A 141 -11.35 9.96 4.97
N HIS A 142 -11.23 9.57 3.70
CA HIS A 142 -12.30 9.77 2.72
C HIS A 142 -13.51 8.90 3.06
N PRO A 143 -14.76 9.37 2.84
CA PRO A 143 -15.95 8.56 3.11
C PRO A 143 -16.12 7.38 2.16
N ALA A 144 -15.72 7.51 0.88
CA ALA A 144 -15.82 6.44 -0.10
C ALA A 144 -14.81 5.32 0.16
N VAL A 145 -15.21 4.10 -0.20
CA VAL A 145 -14.35 2.92 -0.25
C VAL A 145 -13.94 2.70 -1.71
N PRO A 146 -12.64 2.48 -2.00
CA PRO A 146 -12.19 2.20 -3.35
C PRO A 146 -12.84 0.95 -3.93
N GLY A 147 -13.15 0.98 -5.22
CA GLY A 147 -13.72 -0.17 -5.94
C GLY A 147 -12.73 -1.30 -6.16
N ASN A 148 -11.43 -1.04 -5.98
CA ASN A 148 -10.34 -2.00 -6.03
C ASN A 148 -9.15 -1.51 -5.21
N GLY A 149 -8.10 -2.33 -5.07
CA GLY A 149 -6.90 -1.99 -4.28
C GLY A 149 -5.80 -1.27 -5.07
N LEU A 150 -6.06 -0.81 -6.29
CA LEU A 150 -5.07 -0.09 -7.10
C LEU A 150 -4.96 1.37 -6.70
N ILE A 151 -3.71 1.80 -6.51
CA ILE A 151 -3.33 3.20 -6.51
C ILE A 151 -2.21 3.39 -7.53
N GLY A 152 -2.25 4.44 -8.34
CA GLY A 152 -1.28 4.62 -9.40
C GLY A 152 -1.03 6.07 -9.76
N CYS A 153 -0.10 6.26 -10.72
CA CYS A 153 0.20 7.56 -11.32
C CYS A 153 0.70 7.41 -12.75
N PHE A 154 0.62 8.51 -13.50
CA PHE A 154 1.17 8.62 -14.84
C PHE A 154 2.62 9.10 -14.80
N SER A 155 3.43 8.67 -15.78
CA SER A 155 4.76 9.22 -16.03
C SER A 155 4.72 10.71 -16.32
N GLY A 156 5.89 11.35 -16.31
CA GLY A 156 6.00 12.79 -16.60
C GLY A 156 5.38 13.21 -17.94
N ASP A 157 5.53 12.37 -18.95
CA ASP A 157 5.03 12.52 -20.33
C ASP A 157 3.69 11.81 -20.59
N ASP A 158 3.07 11.25 -19.58
CA ASP A 158 1.84 10.46 -19.64
C ASP A 158 1.89 9.20 -20.52
N SER A 159 3.08 8.75 -20.94
CA SER A 159 3.24 7.56 -21.79
C SER A 159 3.12 6.23 -21.03
N MET A 160 3.36 6.24 -19.72
CA MET A 160 3.40 5.07 -18.86
C MET A 160 2.50 5.23 -17.62
N ILE A 161 2.05 4.10 -17.10
CA ILE A 161 1.38 3.99 -15.81
C ILE A 161 2.29 3.21 -14.86
N PHE A 162 2.50 3.76 -13.68
CA PHE A 162 2.89 3.04 -12.48
C PHE A 162 1.64 2.78 -11.65
N ALA A 163 1.44 1.55 -11.19
CA ALA A 163 0.37 1.23 -10.24
C ALA A 163 0.85 0.16 -9.26
N THR A 164 0.28 0.15 -8.06
CA THR A 164 0.54 -0.85 -7.03
C THR A 164 -0.75 -1.30 -6.37
N ALA A 165 -0.79 -2.57 -5.96
CA ALA A 165 -1.88 -3.14 -5.19
C ALA A 165 -1.36 -4.23 -4.28
N PHE A 166 -2.00 -4.40 -3.12
CA PHE A 166 -1.80 -5.54 -2.23
C PHE A 166 -3.15 -6.15 -1.85
N GLU A 167 -3.17 -7.45 -1.55
CA GLU A 167 -4.34 -8.16 -1.05
C GLU A 167 -3.92 -9.02 0.15
N PRO A 168 -4.61 -8.88 1.28
CA PRO A 168 -5.64 -7.86 1.58
C PRO A 168 -5.01 -6.49 1.81
N TYR A 169 -5.70 -5.41 1.43
CA TYR A 169 -5.19 -4.07 1.68
C TYR A 169 -5.89 -3.38 2.86
N GLN A 170 -5.13 -2.58 3.58
CA GLN A 170 -5.58 -1.79 4.73
C GLN A 170 -6.15 -0.45 4.29
N GLU A 171 -5.35 0.31 3.58
CA GLU A 171 -5.70 1.63 3.05
C GLU A 171 -4.89 1.96 1.80
N LEU A 172 -5.45 2.88 1.00
CA LEU A 172 -4.76 3.55 -0.09
C LEU A 172 -4.55 5.02 0.27
N PHE A 173 -3.37 5.57 0.02
CA PHE A 173 -3.12 7.00 0.21
C PHE A 173 -1.85 7.48 -0.51
N GLN A 174 -1.76 8.80 -0.71
CA GLN A 174 -0.53 9.45 -1.11
C GLN A 174 0.22 9.98 0.12
N GLY A 175 1.52 9.78 0.16
CA GLY A 175 2.35 10.22 1.26
C GLY A 175 3.00 11.60 1.03
N VAL A 176 3.60 12.15 2.07
CA VAL A 176 4.21 13.51 2.06
C VAL A 176 5.56 13.60 1.34
N ILE A 177 6.16 12.46 1.01
CA ILE A 177 7.49 12.39 0.38
C ILE A 177 7.43 11.90 -1.06
N ARG A 178 6.42 12.32 -1.81
CA ARG A 178 6.13 11.92 -3.20
C ARG A 178 6.02 10.41 -3.35
N CYS A 179 5.25 9.78 -2.48
CA CYS A 179 5.04 8.34 -2.48
C CYS A 179 3.56 7.99 -2.56
N LEU A 180 3.30 6.82 -3.12
CA LEU A 180 1.99 6.17 -3.13
C LEU A 180 2.04 4.93 -2.25
N HIS A 181 0.92 4.63 -1.61
CA HIS A 181 0.76 3.55 -0.66
C HIS A 181 -0.48 2.72 -0.98
N SER A 182 -0.30 1.41 -1.12
CA SER A 182 -1.30 0.38 -0.95
C SER A 182 -0.80 -0.47 0.23
N ASP A 183 -1.20 -0.11 1.43
CA ASP A 183 -0.72 -0.77 2.64
C ASP A 183 -1.44 -2.11 2.79
N PHE A 184 -0.72 -3.19 3.08
CA PHE A 184 -1.35 -4.48 3.25
C PHE A 184 -1.77 -4.74 4.70
N ARG A 185 -2.93 -5.43 4.85
CA ARG A 185 -3.51 -5.73 6.14
C ARG A 185 -2.98 -7.05 6.70
N LEU A 186 -2.52 -7.02 7.95
CA LEU A 186 -2.22 -8.18 8.78
C LEU A 186 -3.37 -8.49 9.75
N GLY A 187 -4.02 -7.44 10.25
CA GLY A 187 -5.20 -7.51 11.12
C GLY A 187 -4.93 -8.04 12.53
N GLY A 188 -3.69 -7.98 13.01
CA GLY A 188 -3.31 -8.49 14.32
C GLY A 188 -3.49 -10.00 14.41
N LEU A 189 -2.57 -10.78 13.82
CA LEU A 189 -2.63 -12.25 13.77
C LEU A 189 -2.86 -12.89 15.15
N ALA A 190 -3.81 -13.82 15.22
CA ALA A 190 -4.02 -14.62 16.42
C ALA A 190 -2.84 -15.59 16.67
N PRO A 191 -2.68 -16.15 17.89
CA PRO A 191 -1.69 -17.18 18.15
C PRO A 191 -1.77 -18.34 17.16
N GLY A 192 -0.62 -18.70 16.55
CA GLY A 192 -0.51 -19.77 15.54
C GLY A 192 -1.10 -19.45 14.18
N GLU A 193 -1.66 -18.26 13.98
CA GLU A 193 -2.27 -17.88 12.70
C GLU A 193 -1.21 -17.58 11.64
N THR A 194 -1.51 -17.98 10.40
CA THR A 194 -0.73 -17.68 9.21
C THR A 194 -1.60 -16.96 8.18
N LEU A 195 -1.05 -15.94 7.50
CA LEU A 195 -1.72 -15.16 6.48
C LEU A 195 -0.82 -15.00 5.27
N ASP A 196 -1.34 -15.34 4.09
CA ASP A 196 -0.68 -15.07 2.82
C ASP A 196 -1.15 -13.71 2.27
N ILE A 197 -0.17 -12.92 1.82
CA ILE A 197 -0.36 -11.59 1.22
C ILE A 197 0.21 -11.63 -0.19
N THR A 198 -0.58 -11.16 -1.14
CA THR A 198 -0.17 -10.96 -2.54
C THR A 198 -0.02 -9.49 -2.83
N GLY A 199 1.07 -9.09 -3.46
CA GLY A 199 1.30 -7.72 -3.89
C GLY A 199 1.82 -7.65 -5.32
N LYS A 200 1.52 -6.54 -5.99
CA LYS A 200 2.00 -6.23 -7.34
C LYS A 200 2.41 -4.77 -7.47
N ILE A 201 3.47 -4.56 -8.23
CA ILE A 201 3.77 -3.28 -8.87
C ILE A 201 3.69 -3.50 -10.37
N TYR A 202 2.99 -2.62 -11.07
CA TYR A 202 2.88 -2.58 -12.51
C TYR A 202 3.60 -1.33 -13.04
N LEU A 203 4.41 -1.51 -14.08
CA LEU A 203 5.05 -0.44 -14.82
C LEU A 203 4.77 -0.66 -16.31
N VAL A 204 3.64 -0.17 -16.78
CA VAL A 204 3.05 -0.52 -18.06
C VAL A 204 2.83 0.72 -18.95
N LYS A 205 2.64 0.51 -20.26
CA LYS A 205 2.18 1.58 -21.15
C LYS A 205 0.86 2.16 -20.64
N ASN A 206 0.59 3.42 -20.98
CA ASN A 206 -0.66 4.08 -20.62
C ASN A 206 -1.85 3.48 -21.40
N ASP A 207 -2.23 2.27 -20.94
CA ASP A 207 -3.42 1.53 -21.35
C ASP A 207 -4.15 1.04 -20.10
N GLU A 208 -5.14 1.84 -19.68
CA GLU A 208 -5.92 1.56 -18.47
C GLU A 208 -6.69 0.24 -18.58
N ALA A 209 -7.23 -0.10 -19.74
CA ALA A 209 -7.99 -1.33 -19.94
C ALA A 209 -7.09 -2.56 -19.78
N ALA A 210 -5.89 -2.51 -20.34
CA ALA A 210 -4.89 -3.56 -20.18
C ALA A 210 -4.43 -3.70 -18.72
N LEU A 211 -4.20 -2.58 -18.02
CA LEU A 211 -3.87 -2.58 -16.59
C LEU A 211 -4.96 -3.24 -15.76
N LEU A 212 -6.22 -2.83 -15.93
CA LEU A 212 -7.35 -3.40 -15.18
C LEU A 212 -7.55 -4.88 -15.48
N LYS A 213 -7.38 -5.31 -16.74
CA LYS A 213 -7.44 -6.72 -17.11
C LYS A 213 -6.37 -7.55 -16.39
N ARG A 214 -5.13 -7.04 -16.29
CA ARG A 214 -4.06 -7.70 -15.52
C ARG A 214 -4.39 -7.73 -14.04
N TYR A 215 -4.79 -6.61 -13.48
CA TYR A 215 -5.18 -6.50 -12.08
C TYR A 215 -6.27 -7.51 -11.71
N HIS A 216 -7.35 -7.63 -12.49
CA HIS A 216 -8.42 -8.60 -12.22
C HIS A 216 -7.96 -10.06 -12.33
N LYS A 217 -6.96 -10.34 -13.18
CA LYS A 217 -6.35 -11.66 -13.27
C LYS A 217 -5.51 -11.97 -12.02
N ASP A 218 -4.72 -10.99 -11.54
CA ASP A 218 -3.79 -11.15 -10.44
C ASP A 218 -4.50 -11.12 -9.06
N PHE A 219 -5.64 -10.40 -8.98
CA PHE A 219 -6.46 -10.24 -7.79
C PHE A 219 -7.94 -10.60 -8.07
N PRO A 220 -8.25 -11.87 -8.38
CA PRO A 220 -9.57 -12.27 -8.88
C PRO A 220 -10.68 -12.10 -7.85
N THR A 221 -10.35 -12.05 -6.59
CA THR A 221 -11.34 -11.94 -5.51
C THR A 221 -11.30 -10.63 -4.76
N HIS A 222 -10.23 -9.90 -4.84
CA HIS A 222 -9.92 -8.68 -4.11
C HIS A 222 -10.65 -8.58 -2.74
N LYS A 223 -10.38 -9.58 -1.88
CA LYS A 223 -11.12 -9.76 -0.62
C LYS A 223 -10.64 -8.78 0.43
N ALA A 224 -11.58 -8.03 0.98
CA ALA A 224 -11.42 -7.51 2.33
C ALA A 224 -11.22 -8.71 3.28
N LEU A 225 -10.24 -8.63 4.17
CA LEU A 225 -10.15 -9.56 5.29
C LEU A 225 -11.37 -9.33 6.19
N HIS A 226 -12.38 -10.18 6.02
CA HIS A 226 -13.44 -10.27 6.99
C HIS A 226 -13.06 -11.39 7.96
N ARG A 227 -12.65 -11.05 9.16
CA ARG A 227 -12.39 -12.02 10.22
C ARG A 227 -13.67 -12.22 11.03
N PRO A 228 -14.06 -13.47 11.33
CA PRO A 228 -15.16 -13.72 12.26
C PRO A 228 -14.83 -13.07 13.62
N GLY A 229 -15.69 -12.15 14.07
CA GLY A 229 -15.54 -11.48 15.37
C GLY A 229 -15.02 -10.03 15.34
N GLU A 230 -14.58 -9.47 14.21
CA GLU A 230 -14.38 -8.04 14.04
C GLU A 230 -15.72 -7.37 13.69
N LYS A 231 -16.35 -6.70 14.69
CA LYS A 231 -17.52 -5.82 14.51
C LYS A 231 -17.10 -4.36 14.52
#